data_298f3a1c1e15dc9f8a8f080ec34c6b23
#
_entry.id   298f3a1c1e15dc9f8a8f080ec34c6b23
#
_cell.length_a   1.000
_cell.length_b   1.000
_cell.length_c   1.000
_cell.angle_alpha   90.00
_cell.angle_beta   90.00
_cell.angle_gamma   90.00
#
_symmetry.space_group_name_H-M   'P 1'
#
loop_
_entity.id
_entity.type
_entity.pdbx_description
1 polymer ?
#
loop_
_entity_poly.entity_id
_entity_poly.type
_entity_poly.pdbx_seq_one_letter_code
_entity_poly.pdbx_strand_id
1 'polypeptide(L)'
;MLGRIGIIVQARMSSRRLPGKVMMEIAGVPLLDIQCQRLSQVKGVDLIVVATSDDRSDDIIAEYCEDHGILVFRGSLDDVQGRYLKAADQYGIDIIVRITADCPLIDPNIIDTVISEYRRLNNENAYVSNTIERTFPRGMDVEIFSKNLLQWSRLESVSAYNREHVTPAIRSTSDKRVIKNNIKHKLNLSAYRFTVDYPKDFYQIKSLLEYLPRQFNFDELMNVAKEKLLDWHDNSENIIFSGTGTGTGTGTGAGTGTGNFLFDQKSKTNQKRYFSRLGLGSAQFGMYYGKFNQDGVPSISAVQKILEKAQSYGMNLIDTAPAYGKAEEVIGSCSPVSNLFSLVTKTPQIDSNNIKSSDALYLNDVFQQSLVKSGRSSIYGLLIHDPKNLLQKNSGYIYDALISLKDRGLVTKIGVSIYSGETAEAILQKYPIDLVQLPINVLDRRLNESGVLSRLTDSGVEIHARSIFLQGLLLVDPCTLGSEFLAVKNVLEKFQLVSKNLGIHPAHLAIMYLLNIPDLSKILIGVESLDQFSQIIDGMSFDGLGEIYKALDDVCIEEPKILNPYLWAN
;
A
#
# COMPACT_ATOMS: atom_id res chain seq x y z
N MET A 1 29.37 37.05 9.93
CA MET A 1 29.28 36.04 8.86
C MET A 1 28.48 34.88 9.42
N LEU A 2 27.50 34.41 8.70
CA LEU A 2 26.81 33.15 9.07
C LEU A 2 27.88 32.06 9.12
N GLY A 3 27.86 31.20 10.15
CA GLY A 3 28.82 30.12 10.33
C GLY A 3 28.78 29.06 9.22
N ARG A 4 29.55 27.99 9.39
CA ARG A 4 29.69 26.90 8.43
C ARG A 4 28.37 26.13 8.25
N ILE A 5 27.91 25.99 7.01
CA ILE A 5 26.65 25.31 6.67
C ILE A 5 26.95 23.88 6.25
N GLY A 6 26.35 22.89 6.93
CA GLY A 6 26.49 21.48 6.57
C GLY A 6 25.14 20.78 6.35
N ILE A 7 25.06 19.94 5.33
CA ILE A 7 23.97 18.98 5.19
C ILE A 7 24.27 17.78 6.09
N ILE A 8 23.31 17.40 6.93
CA ILE A 8 23.36 16.16 7.70
C ILE A 8 22.23 15.25 7.20
N VAL A 9 22.63 14.13 6.60
CA VAL A 9 21.74 13.10 6.07
C VAL A 9 21.52 12.04 7.12
N GLN A 10 20.32 11.93 7.65
CA GLN A 10 19.95 10.90 8.61
C GLN A 10 19.70 9.57 7.90
N ALA A 11 20.52 8.55 8.15
CA ALA A 11 20.40 7.22 7.58
C ALA A 11 20.39 6.13 8.66
N ARG A 12 19.63 5.04 8.47
CA ARG A 12 19.66 3.82 9.29
C ARG A 12 19.12 2.63 8.53
N MET A 13 19.60 1.42 8.84
CA MET A 13 19.09 0.15 8.31
C MET A 13 17.77 -0.27 8.95
N SER A 14 17.53 0.10 10.20
CA SER A 14 16.41 -0.32 11.05
C SER A 14 15.09 0.41 10.71
N SER A 15 14.75 0.53 9.42
CA SER A 15 13.42 1.04 9.01
C SER A 15 12.34 -0.01 9.29
N ARG A 16 11.29 0.33 10.03
CA ARG A 16 10.19 -0.60 10.36
C ARG A 16 9.39 -1.05 9.13
N ARG A 17 9.20 -0.17 8.14
CA ARG A 17 8.36 -0.41 6.96
C ARG A 17 9.12 -1.04 5.79
N LEU A 18 10.39 -0.73 5.64
CA LEU A 18 11.28 -1.27 4.60
C LEU A 18 12.70 -1.32 5.17
N PRO A 19 13.08 -2.41 5.88
CA PRO A 19 14.43 -2.57 6.42
C PRO A 19 15.49 -2.51 5.32
N GLY A 20 16.60 -1.84 5.60
CA GLY A 20 17.70 -1.72 4.66
C GLY A 20 17.45 -0.79 3.47
N LYS A 21 16.32 -0.07 3.42
CA LYS A 21 15.92 0.74 2.27
C LYS A 21 16.99 1.69 1.74
N VAL A 22 17.78 2.28 2.61
CA VAL A 22 18.81 3.27 2.23
C VAL A 22 19.96 2.64 1.43
N MET A 23 20.19 1.34 1.59
CA MET A 23 21.21 0.55 0.87
C MET A 23 20.61 -0.29 -0.27
N MET A 24 19.30 -0.19 -0.54
CA MET A 24 18.72 -0.83 -1.74
C MET A 24 19.25 -0.17 -3.00
N GLU A 25 19.57 -0.99 -4.01
CA GLU A 25 20.27 -0.53 -5.20
C GLU A 25 19.35 -0.34 -6.41
N ILE A 26 19.60 0.73 -7.16
CA ILE A 26 19.06 0.93 -8.51
C ILE A 26 20.26 0.98 -9.47
N ALA A 27 20.28 0.06 -10.44
CA ALA A 27 21.39 -0.11 -11.38
C ALA A 27 22.77 -0.26 -10.69
N GLY A 28 22.82 -0.97 -9.55
CA GLY A 28 24.05 -1.20 -8.78
C GLY A 28 24.50 -0.02 -7.90
N VAL A 29 23.67 1.03 -7.75
CA VAL A 29 23.96 2.20 -6.90
C VAL A 29 22.97 2.27 -5.77
N PRO A 30 23.39 2.28 -4.48
CA PRO A 30 22.50 2.43 -3.33
C PRO A 30 21.72 3.74 -3.35
N LEU A 31 20.47 3.72 -2.82
CA LEU A 31 19.65 4.93 -2.73
C LEU A 31 20.33 6.07 -1.98
N LEU A 32 21.08 5.75 -0.93
CA LEU A 32 21.88 6.72 -0.18
C LEU A 32 22.90 7.42 -1.07
N ASP A 33 23.58 6.68 -1.94
CA ASP A 33 24.58 7.25 -2.83
C ASP A 33 23.95 8.07 -3.96
N ILE A 34 22.83 7.60 -4.54
CA ILE A 34 22.05 8.40 -5.49
C ILE A 34 21.69 9.75 -4.86
N GLN A 35 21.27 9.77 -3.60
CA GLN A 35 20.98 11.00 -2.87
C GLN A 35 22.24 11.85 -2.65
N CYS A 36 23.34 11.26 -2.18
CA CYS A 36 24.60 11.97 -1.94
C CYS A 36 25.16 12.61 -3.22
N GLN A 37 25.08 11.93 -4.36
CA GLN A 37 25.45 12.49 -5.67
C GLN A 37 24.60 13.71 -6.04
N ARG A 38 23.32 13.72 -5.70
CA ARG A 38 22.47 14.89 -5.92
C ARG A 38 22.79 16.02 -4.94
N LEU A 39 22.97 15.69 -3.67
CA LEU A 39 23.34 16.68 -2.63
C LEU A 39 24.68 17.36 -2.92
N SER A 40 25.64 16.68 -3.57
CA SER A 40 26.92 17.27 -3.98
C SER A 40 26.79 18.43 -4.99
N GLN A 41 25.62 18.60 -5.61
CA GLN A 41 25.33 19.70 -6.54
C GLN A 41 24.80 20.95 -5.82
N VAL A 42 24.53 20.89 -4.52
CA VAL A 42 24.07 22.06 -3.71
C VAL A 42 25.22 23.06 -3.58
N LYS A 43 24.97 24.30 -3.98
CA LYS A 43 26.00 25.34 -4.02
C LYS A 43 26.17 26.07 -2.68
N GLY A 44 25.15 26.02 -1.84
CA GLY A 44 25.07 26.81 -0.61
C GLY A 44 25.68 26.15 0.62
N VAL A 45 26.34 24.96 0.51
CA VAL A 45 26.84 24.19 1.65
C VAL A 45 28.35 24.00 1.60
N ASP A 46 28.98 23.85 2.77
CA ASP A 46 30.41 23.63 2.92
C ASP A 46 30.77 22.14 2.95
N LEU A 47 29.86 21.28 3.40
CA LEU A 47 30.06 19.83 3.49
C LEU A 47 28.76 19.06 3.62
N ILE A 48 28.84 17.75 3.37
CA ILE A 48 27.75 16.78 3.54
C ILE A 48 28.24 15.68 4.46
N VAL A 49 27.45 15.31 5.46
CA VAL A 49 27.74 14.25 6.43
C VAL A 49 26.57 13.29 6.49
N VAL A 50 26.80 12.00 6.34
CA VAL A 50 25.84 10.95 6.66
C VAL A 50 25.90 10.66 8.15
N ALA A 51 24.79 10.82 8.86
CA ALA A 51 24.69 10.55 10.28
C ALA A 51 23.91 9.24 10.51
N THR A 52 24.63 8.16 10.80
CA THR A 52 24.07 6.82 11.06
C THR A 52 24.20 6.43 12.52
N SER A 53 23.67 5.26 12.92
CA SER A 53 23.75 4.83 14.31
C SER A 53 25.05 4.05 14.60
N ASP A 54 25.32 3.88 15.90
CA ASP A 54 26.38 3.01 16.41
C ASP A 54 25.93 1.54 16.57
N ASP A 55 24.69 1.23 16.18
CA ASP A 55 24.19 -0.14 16.10
C ASP A 55 24.90 -0.91 14.96
N ARG A 56 25.19 -2.19 15.20
CA ARG A 56 25.87 -3.05 14.22
C ARG A 56 25.14 -3.21 12.89
N SER A 57 23.81 -3.09 12.89
CA SER A 57 23.03 -3.15 11.66
C SER A 57 23.38 -2.03 10.70
N ASP A 58 23.91 -0.90 11.19
CA ASP A 58 24.28 0.27 10.41
C ASP A 58 25.78 0.27 9.99
N ASP A 59 26.57 -0.78 10.32
CA ASP A 59 27.98 -0.91 9.90
C ASP A 59 28.11 -0.80 8.39
N ILE A 60 27.22 -1.46 7.64
CA ILE A 60 27.21 -1.42 6.17
C ILE A 60 27.06 0.01 5.62
N ILE A 61 26.34 0.91 6.30
CA ILE A 61 26.22 2.32 5.88
C ILE A 61 27.56 3.03 6.11
N ALA A 62 28.19 2.82 7.26
CA ALA A 62 29.44 3.46 7.61
C ALA A 62 30.58 3.00 6.69
N GLU A 63 30.74 1.68 6.49
CA GLU A 63 31.71 1.08 5.58
C GLU A 63 31.52 1.61 4.15
N TYR A 64 30.30 1.62 3.64
CA TYR A 64 30.01 2.17 2.31
C TYR A 64 30.43 3.63 2.19
N CYS A 65 30.11 4.46 3.18
CA CYS A 65 30.49 5.87 3.17
C CYS A 65 32.01 6.06 3.19
N GLU A 66 32.72 5.31 4.02
CA GLU A 66 34.18 5.36 4.12
C GLU A 66 34.84 4.95 2.79
N ASP A 67 34.39 3.84 2.19
CA ASP A 67 34.91 3.33 0.91
C ASP A 67 34.67 4.31 -0.25
N HIS A 68 33.63 5.14 -0.19
CA HIS A 68 33.28 6.10 -1.24
C HIS A 68 33.63 7.56 -0.90
N GLY A 69 34.38 7.79 0.19
CA GLY A 69 34.84 9.12 0.59
C GLY A 69 33.72 10.07 1.04
N ILE A 70 32.60 9.52 1.50
CA ILE A 70 31.49 10.28 2.06
C ILE A 70 31.74 10.45 3.56
N LEU A 71 31.68 11.68 4.07
CA LEU A 71 31.84 11.92 5.51
C LEU A 71 30.72 11.21 6.29
N VAL A 72 31.09 10.42 7.30
CA VAL A 72 30.12 9.67 8.11
C VAL A 72 30.33 9.94 9.60
N PHE A 73 29.24 10.06 10.33
CA PHE A 73 29.19 10.15 11.79
C PHE A 73 28.34 9.01 12.35
N ARG A 74 28.82 8.36 13.41
CA ARG A 74 28.07 7.33 14.14
C ARG A 74 27.67 7.82 15.52
N GLY A 75 26.43 7.55 15.95
CA GLY A 75 25.94 7.91 17.27
C GLY A 75 24.67 7.16 17.65
N SER A 76 24.06 7.50 18.77
CA SER A 76 22.90 6.78 19.33
C SER A 76 21.81 6.49 18.31
N LEU A 77 21.27 5.26 18.31
CA LEU A 77 20.13 4.86 17.48
C LEU A 77 18.87 5.64 17.86
N ASP A 78 18.60 5.77 19.17
CA ASP A 78 17.34 6.35 19.68
C ASP A 78 17.41 7.86 19.85
N ASP A 79 18.59 8.42 20.14
CA ASP A 79 18.79 9.86 20.33
C ASP A 79 19.27 10.52 19.01
N VAL A 80 18.39 10.58 18.02
CA VAL A 80 18.69 11.15 16.72
C VAL A 80 19.05 12.64 16.84
N GLN A 81 18.34 13.41 17.65
CA GLN A 81 18.66 14.82 17.90
C GLN A 81 20.07 15.00 18.44
N GLY A 82 20.49 14.16 19.41
CA GLY A 82 21.85 14.15 19.94
C GLY A 82 22.88 13.75 18.89
N ARG A 83 22.53 12.84 17.97
CA ARG A 83 23.36 12.44 16.84
C ARG A 83 23.64 13.62 15.90
N TYR A 84 22.60 14.42 15.57
CA TYR A 84 22.77 15.64 14.77
C TYR A 84 23.72 16.65 15.44
N LEU A 85 23.57 16.90 16.74
CA LEU A 85 24.41 17.82 17.47
C LEU A 85 25.87 17.37 17.50
N LYS A 86 26.11 16.09 17.82
CA LYS A 86 27.47 15.52 17.87
C LYS A 86 28.13 15.50 16.49
N ALA A 87 27.39 15.19 15.43
CA ALA A 87 27.87 15.28 14.05
C ALA A 87 28.24 16.73 13.71
N ALA A 88 27.39 17.69 14.08
CA ALA A 88 27.67 19.11 13.88
C ALA A 88 28.91 19.59 14.65
N ASP A 89 29.11 19.12 15.88
CA ASP A 89 30.30 19.42 16.69
C ASP A 89 31.56 18.85 16.04
N GLN A 90 31.55 17.57 15.64
CA GLN A 90 32.71 16.89 15.07
C GLN A 90 33.20 17.54 13.76
N TYR A 91 32.26 17.99 12.92
CA TYR A 91 32.58 18.55 11.60
C TYR A 91 32.55 20.09 11.55
N GLY A 92 32.37 20.75 12.71
CA GLY A 92 32.37 22.21 12.82
C GLY A 92 31.22 22.85 12.05
N ILE A 93 30.02 22.26 12.09
CA ILE A 93 28.80 22.77 11.45
C ILE A 93 28.08 23.68 12.43
N ASP A 94 27.88 24.95 12.05
CA ASP A 94 27.12 25.92 12.83
C ASP A 94 25.64 25.96 12.42
N ILE A 95 25.39 25.72 11.13
CA ILE A 95 24.06 25.73 10.53
C ILE A 95 23.79 24.38 9.87
N ILE A 96 22.73 23.72 10.30
CA ILE A 96 22.37 22.37 9.90
C ILE A 96 21.28 22.42 8.84
N VAL A 97 21.53 21.83 7.67
CA VAL A 97 20.49 21.45 6.70
C VAL A 97 20.14 19.99 6.95
N ARG A 98 18.94 19.74 7.43
CA ARG A 98 18.45 18.40 7.75
C ARG A 98 17.81 17.74 6.54
N ILE A 99 18.31 16.58 6.16
CA ILE A 99 17.79 15.71 5.10
C ILE A 99 17.65 14.29 5.64
N THR A 100 16.67 13.54 5.15
CA THR A 100 16.49 12.13 5.47
C THR A 100 16.86 11.23 4.28
N ALA A 101 17.54 10.13 4.53
CA ALA A 101 18.11 9.25 3.49
C ALA A 101 17.07 8.49 2.64
N ASP A 102 15.81 8.62 2.95
CA ASP A 102 14.71 8.03 2.18
C ASP A 102 14.18 8.92 1.04
N CYS A 103 14.87 10.02 0.75
CA CYS A 103 14.51 11.00 -0.27
C CYS A 103 15.53 11.04 -1.43
N PRO A 104 15.69 9.95 -2.22
CA PRO A 104 16.78 9.83 -3.19
C PRO A 104 16.70 10.82 -4.35
N LEU A 105 15.52 11.37 -4.66
CA LEU A 105 15.31 12.29 -5.78
C LEU A 105 15.29 13.77 -5.36
N ILE A 106 15.71 14.09 -4.14
CA ILE A 106 15.69 15.47 -3.63
C ILE A 106 16.40 16.44 -4.59
N ASP A 107 15.80 17.61 -4.82
CA ASP A 107 16.35 18.58 -5.78
C ASP A 107 17.31 19.58 -5.11
N PRO A 108 18.54 19.69 -5.63
CA PRO A 108 19.54 20.63 -5.10
C PRO A 108 19.10 22.10 -5.12
N ASN A 109 18.32 22.52 -6.13
CA ASN A 109 17.88 23.92 -6.24
C ASN A 109 16.81 24.27 -5.17
N ILE A 110 16.00 23.30 -4.75
CA ILE A 110 15.07 23.48 -3.62
C ILE A 110 15.88 23.70 -2.34
N ILE A 111 16.96 22.94 -2.12
CA ILE A 111 17.84 23.11 -0.95
C ILE A 111 18.51 24.49 -1.00
N ASP A 112 19.07 24.89 -2.14
CA ASP A 112 19.69 26.21 -2.32
C ASP A 112 18.70 27.36 -2.07
N THR A 113 17.42 27.18 -2.45
CA THR A 113 16.36 28.14 -2.17
C THR A 113 16.11 28.30 -0.68
N VAL A 114 16.03 27.18 0.07
CA VAL A 114 15.83 27.19 1.53
C VAL A 114 17.05 27.81 2.25
N ILE A 115 18.27 27.50 1.80
CA ILE A 115 19.50 28.09 2.33
C ILE A 115 19.54 29.61 2.06
N SER A 116 19.18 30.05 0.87
CA SER A 116 19.16 31.46 0.48
C SER A 116 18.21 32.26 1.35
N GLU A 117 17.04 31.70 1.65
CA GLU A 117 16.05 32.33 2.53
C GLU A 117 16.56 32.40 3.99
N TYR A 118 17.20 31.32 4.48
CA TYR A 118 17.82 31.34 5.81
C TYR A 118 18.89 32.44 5.91
N ARG A 119 19.75 32.55 4.90
CA ARG A 119 20.77 33.60 4.81
C ARG A 119 20.14 35.01 4.76
N ARG A 120 19.01 35.17 4.05
CA ARG A 120 18.28 36.45 3.96
C ARG A 120 17.74 36.89 5.32
N LEU A 121 17.26 35.96 6.14
CA LEU A 121 16.77 36.24 7.49
C LEU A 121 17.90 36.66 8.43
N ASN A 122 19.11 36.19 8.22
CA ASN A 122 20.31 36.51 9.00
C ASN A 122 20.10 36.44 10.52
N ASN A 123 19.44 35.38 10.99
CA ASN A 123 19.07 35.21 12.39
C ASN A 123 19.32 33.75 12.83
N GLU A 124 20.10 33.58 13.91
CA GLU A 124 20.45 32.26 14.43
C GLU A 124 19.25 31.48 15.01
N ASN A 125 18.18 32.17 15.40
CA ASN A 125 16.95 31.57 15.87
C ASN A 125 15.94 31.33 14.74
N ALA A 126 16.35 31.46 13.47
CA ALA A 126 15.49 31.13 12.33
C ALA A 126 15.41 29.62 12.10
N TYR A 127 14.21 29.16 11.81
CA TYR A 127 13.88 27.85 11.29
C TYR A 127 13.18 28.03 9.94
N VAL A 128 13.83 27.62 8.87
CA VAL A 128 13.27 27.69 7.52
C VAL A 128 13.03 26.28 6.99
N SER A 129 11.85 26.05 6.43
CA SER A 129 11.49 24.73 5.89
C SER A 129 10.42 24.86 4.80
N ASN A 130 10.34 23.87 3.94
CA ASN A 130 9.22 23.71 2.98
C ASN A 130 8.16 22.73 3.47
N THR A 131 8.19 22.36 4.77
CA THR A 131 7.31 21.34 5.36
C THR A 131 6.35 21.89 6.42
N ILE A 132 6.45 23.18 6.81
CA ILE A 132 5.55 23.81 7.80
C ILE A 132 4.12 23.81 7.23
N GLU A 133 3.97 24.33 6.01
CA GLU A 133 2.76 24.21 5.20
C GLU A 133 3.20 23.60 3.86
N ARG A 134 2.85 22.34 3.66
CA ARG A 134 3.38 21.56 2.56
C ARG A 134 2.73 21.95 1.23
N THR A 135 3.55 22.37 0.27
CA THR A 135 3.18 22.55 -1.14
C THR A 135 4.07 21.76 -2.08
N PHE A 136 5.23 21.32 -1.64
CA PHE A 136 6.13 20.44 -2.36
C PHE A 136 5.76 18.95 -2.16
N PRO A 137 6.11 18.07 -3.09
CA PRO A 137 5.99 16.62 -2.91
C PRO A 137 6.74 16.12 -1.66
N ARG A 138 6.24 15.05 -1.06
CA ARG A 138 7.03 14.30 -0.05
C ARG A 138 8.28 13.74 -0.71
N GLY A 139 9.43 13.86 -0.05
CA GLY A 139 10.73 13.50 -0.62
C GLY A 139 11.52 14.70 -1.16
N MET A 140 10.92 15.92 -1.11
CA MET A 140 11.57 17.20 -1.34
C MET A 140 11.74 17.98 -0.03
N ASP A 141 11.76 17.29 1.09
CA ASP A 141 11.70 17.88 2.44
C ASP A 141 13.06 18.45 2.85
N VAL A 142 13.08 19.72 3.19
CA VAL A 142 14.28 20.45 3.63
C VAL A 142 13.96 21.25 4.87
N GLU A 143 14.83 21.15 5.88
CA GLU A 143 14.76 21.95 7.09
C GLU A 143 16.14 22.55 7.36
N ILE A 144 16.23 23.85 7.69
CA ILE A 144 17.47 24.51 8.04
C ILE A 144 17.31 25.31 9.33
N PHE A 145 18.31 25.20 10.22
CA PHE A 145 18.33 25.84 11.53
C PHE A 145 19.77 25.85 12.06
N SER A 146 20.04 26.75 13.05
CA SER A 146 21.35 26.76 13.72
C SER A 146 21.50 25.59 14.69
N LYS A 147 22.75 25.18 14.91
CA LYS A 147 23.11 24.23 15.98
C LYS A 147 22.62 24.74 17.35
N ASN A 148 22.76 26.04 17.62
CA ASN A 148 22.30 26.67 18.87
C ASN A 148 20.78 26.52 19.06
N LEU A 149 19.99 26.72 17.99
CA LEU A 149 18.53 26.54 18.06
C LEU A 149 18.16 25.07 18.33
N LEU A 150 18.91 24.11 17.75
CA LEU A 150 18.70 22.69 18.02
C LEU A 150 19.07 22.33 19.48
N GLN A 151 20.17 22.88 20.01
CA GLN A 151 20.56 22.71 21.42
C GLN A 151 19.50 23.27 22.38
N TRP A 152 19.00 24.49 22.08
CA TRP A 152 17.90 25.10 22.85
C TRP A 152 16.66 24.20 22.83
N SER A 153 16.23 23.71 21.67
CA SER A 153 15.04 22.86 21.55
C SER A 153 15.15 21.54 22.33
N ARG A 154 16.39 21.03 22.48
CA ARG A 154 16.68 19.85 23.28
C ARG A 154 16.51 20.05 24.78
N LEU A 155 16.79 21.28 25.25
CA LEU A 155 16.61 21.65 26.67
C LEU A 155 15.14 21.91 26.97
N GLU A 156 14.40 22.50 26.04
CA GLU A 156 12.97 22.80 26.18
C GLU A 156 12.07 21.54 26.16
N SER A 157 12.52 20.44 25.54
CA SER A 157 11.75 19.23 25.47
C SER A 157 12.60 17.97 25.54
N VAL A 158 12.37 17.20 26.61
CA VAL A 158 13.06 15.92 26.88
C VAL A 158 12.29 14.69 26.35
N SER A 159 11.20 14.87 25.60
CA SER A 159 10.39 13.75 25.14
C SER A 159 11.15 12.86 24.15
N ALA A 160 10.92 11.53 24.23
CA ALA A 160 11.49 10.56 23.28
C ALA A 160 11.11 10.89 21.84
N TYR A 161 9.87 11.35 21.61
CA TYR A 161 9.39 11.80 20.30
C TYR A 161 10.23 12.92 19.69
N ASN A 162 10.57 13.98 20.48
CA ASN A 162 11.40 15.06 20.00
C ASN A 162 12.85 14.64 19.75
N ARG A 163 13.36 13.68 20.54
CA ARG A 163 14.71 13.11 20.32
C ARG A 163 14.79 12.29 19.04
N GLU A 164 13.75 11.53 18.70
CA GLU A 164 13.70 10.74 17.47
C GLU A 164 13.45 11.61 16.23
N HIS A 165 12.53 12.58 16.31
CA HIS A 165 12.10 13.37 15.13
C HIS A 165 12.82 14.70 14.95
N VAL A 166 13.73 15.08 15.85
CA VAL A 166 14.69 16.20 15.80
C VAL A 166 14.04 17.59 15.95
N THR A 167 13.10 17.96 15.10
CA THR A 167 12.58 19.34 14.97
C THR A 167 11.18 19.60 15.52
N PRO A 168 10.38 18.65 16.05
CA PRO A 168 9.01 18.95 16.49
C PRO A 168 8.93 20.06 17.55
N ALA A 169 9.88 20.12 18.49
CA ALA A 169 9.92 21.17 19.51
C ALA A 169 10.14 22.57 18.91
N ILE A 170 10.98 22.70 17.87
CA ILE A 170 11.19 23.95 17.13
C ILE A 170 9.91 24.33 16.37
N ARG A 171 9.27 23.36 15.73
CA ARG A 171 8.07 23.59 14.90
C ARG A 171 6.86 23.99 15.73
N SER A 172 6.67 23.38 16.91
CA SER A 172 5.48 23.60 17.76
C SER A 172 5.63 24.75 18.76
N THR A 173 6.86 25.24 19.01
CA THR A 173 7.06 26.31 20.01
C THR A 173 6.27 27.58 19.69
N SER A 174 5.72 28.20 20.73
CA SER A 174 5.13 29.56 20.68
C SER A 174 6.13 30.68 21.05
N ASP A 175 7.39 30.31 21.32
CA ASP A 175 8.42 31.31 21.65
C ASP A 175 8.67 32.24 20.47
N LYS A 176 8.38 33.51 20.67
CA LYS A 176 8.51 34.56 19.64
C LYS A 176 9.94 34.85 19.20
N ARG A 177 10.94 34.36 19.95
CA ARG A 177 12.36 34.44 19.55
C ARG A 177 12.66 33.55 18.37
N VAL A 178 11.90 32.42 18.18
CA VAL A 178 12.06 31.50 17.07
C VAL A 178 11.29 32.03 15.85
N ILE A 179 12.03 32.40 14.81
CA ILE A 179 11.46 32.86 13.54
C ILE A 179 11.23 31.66 12.62
N LYS A 180 9.96 31.36 12.38
CA LYS A 180 9.60 30.28 11.45
C LYS A 180 9.26 30.84 10.07
N ASN A 181 9.91 30.33 9.02
CA ASN A 181 9.60 30.72 7.66
C ASN A 181 9.37 29.50 6.78
N ASN A 182 8.32 29.53 5.98
CA ASN A 182 7.91 28.44 5.09
C ASN A 182 8.15 28.78 3.63
N ILE A 183 8.90 27.92 2.94
CA ILE A 183 9.09 28.00 1.49
C ILE A 183 7.96 27.24 0.80
N LYS A 184 7.23 27.94 -0.08
CA LYS A 184 6.10 27.36 -0.82
C LYS A 184 6.38 27.28 -2.31
N HIS A 185 5.96 26.18 -2.92
CA HIS A 185 5.87 26.10 -4.37
C HIS A 185 4.61 26.85 -4.85
N LYS A 186 4.67 27.41 -6.05
CA LYS A 186 3.55 28.18 -6.64
C LYS A 186 2.27 27.35 -6.80
N LEU A 187 2.43 26.06 -7.09
CA LEU A 187 1.33 25.09 -7.16
C LEU A 187 1.39 24.18 -5.94
N ASN A 188 0.24 23.70 -5.48
CA ASN A 188 0.21 22.65 -4.47
C ASN A 188 0.46 21.30 -5.12
N LEU A 189 1.68 20.77 -4.92
CA LEU A 189 2.14 19.46 -5.42
C LEU A 189 2.28 18.43 -4.30
N SER A 190 1.73 18.70 -3.12
CA SER A 190 1.85 17.86 -1.92
C SER A 190 1.24 16.46 -2.08
N ALA A 191 0.39 16.27 -3.09
CA ALA A 191 -0.16 14.97 -3.45
C ALA A 191 0.88 14.01 -4.06
N TYR A 192 2.00 14.51 -4.60
CA TYR A 192 3.08 13.67 -5.10
C TYR A 192 4.01 13.21 -3.98
N ARG A 193 4.59 12.00 -4.16
CA ARG A 193 5.46 11.40 -3.16
C ARG A 193 6.68 10.76 -3.84
N PHE A 194 7.89 11.20 -3.45
CA PHE A 194 9.18 10.71 -3.95
C PHE A 194 10.09 10.20 -2.80
N THR A 195 9.49 9.83 -1.68
CA THR A 195 10.21 9.20 -0.56
C THR A 195 10.03 7.69 -0.62
N VAL A 196 11.06 6.94 -0.23
CA VAL A 196 11.03 5.47 -0.18
C VAL A 196 10.71 5.02 1.24
N ASP A 197 9.48 4.60 1.48
CA ASP A 197 9.03 4.07 2.76
C ASP A 197 8.53 2.64 2.68
N TYR A 198 8.00 2.25 1.52
CA TYR A 198 7.46 0.94 1.21
C TYR A 198 8.12 0.36 -0.04
N PRO A 199 8.08 -0.96 -0.26
CA PRO A 199 8.62 -1.56 -1.49
C PRO A 199 8.08 -0.92 -2.77
N LYS A 200 6.80 -0.56 -2.81
CA LYS A 200 6.19 0.14 -3.96
C LYS A 200 6.92 1.45 -4.27
N ASP A 201 7.28 2.22 -3.25
CA ASP A 201 7.96 3.51 -3.43
C ASP A 201 9.33 3.31 -4.10
N PHE A 202 10.06 2.25 -3.71
CA PHE A 202 11.34 1.91 -4.32
C PHE A 202 11.22 1.61 -5.83
N TYR A 203 10.25 0.76 -6.20
CA TYR A 203 10.03 0.44 -7.62
C TYR A 203 9.59 1.65 -8.43
N GLN A 204 8.84 2.53 -7.83
CA GLN A 204 8.42 3.77 -8.44
C GLN A 204 9.61 4.71 -8.68
N ILE A 205 10.46 4.92 -7.67
CA ILE A 205 11.71 5.69 -7.82
C ILE A 205 12.60 5.06 -8.91
N LYS A 206 12.72 3.73 -8.91
CA LYS A 206 13.45 2.99 -9.95
C LYS A 206 12.88 3.29 -11.35
N SER A 207 11.57 3.17 -11.52
CA SER A 207 10.91 3.45 -12.80
C SER A 207 11.08 4.91 -13.25
N LEU A 208 11.00 5.88 -12.33
CA LEU A 208 11.26 7.28 -12.66
C LEU A 208 12.68 7.50 -13.18
N LEU A 209 13.67 6.90 -12.53
CA LEU A 209 15.07 7.03 -12.90
C LEU A 209 15.40 6.42 -14.28
N GLU A 210 14.57 5.49 -14.78
CA GLU A 210 14.70 4.94 -16.14
C GLU A 210 14.36 5.97 -17.23
N TYR A 211 13.54 6.98 -16.91
CA TYR A 211 13.10 8.02 -17.86
C TYR A 211 13.76 9.37 -17.62
N LEU A 212 14.47 9.54 -16.50
CA LEU A 212 15.15 10.77 -16.16
C LEU A 212 16.58 10.78 -16.70
N PRO A 213 17.11 11.91 -17.15
CA PRO A 213 18.53 12.03 -17.45
C PRO A 213 19.34 11.83 -16.17
N ARG A 214 20.64 11.47 -16.32
CA ARG A 214 21.53 11.24 -15.18
C ARG A 214 21.59 12.42 -14.20
N GLN A 215 21.49 13.65 -14.73
CA GLN A 215 21.29 14.87 -13.96
C GLN A 215 19.95 15.47 -14.37
N PHE A 216 19.08 15.71 -13.43
CA PHE A 216 17.73 16.26 -13.65
C PHE A 216 17.40 17.26 -12.55
N ASN A 217 16.53 18.21 -12.86
CA ASN A 217 15.96 19.17 -11.92
C ASN A 217 14.51 18.81 -11.55
N PHE A 218 13.94 19.59 -10.62
CA PHE A 218 12.59 19.38 -10.12
C PHE A 218 11.52 19.42 -11.21
N ASP A 219 11.63 20.33 -12.18
CA ASP A 219 10.65 20.46 -13.25
C ASP A 219 10.68 19.24 -14.19
N GLU A 220 11.86 18.73 -14.52
CA GLU A 220 12.04 17.51 -15.30
C GLU A 220 11.49 16.29 -14.56
N LEU A 221 11.77 16.16 -13.25
CA LEU A 221 11.19 15.12 -12.42
C LEU A 221 9.65 15.21 -12.42
N MET A 222 9.10 16.41 -12.23
CA MET A 222 7.65 16.60 -12.22
C MET A 222 7.01 16.32 -13.57
N ASN A 223 7.68 16.64 -14.69
CA ASN A 223 7.18 16.33 -16.02
C ASN A 223 7.12 14.82 -16.24
N VAL A 224 8.20 14.09 -15.94
CA VAL A 224 8.22 12.61 -16.02
C VAL A 224 7.20 12.02 -15.05
N ALA A 225 7.11 12.52 -13.83
CA ALA A 225 6.13 12.06 -12.85
C ALA A 225 4.70 12.27 -13.33
N LYS A 226 4.36 13.41 -13.89
CA LYS A 226 3.02 13.69 -14.47
C LYS A 226 2.72 12.79 -15.65
N GLU A 227 3.70 12.53 -16.50
CA GLU A 227 3.53 11.70 -17.71
C GLU A 227 3.44 10.21 -17.37
N LYS A 228 4.29 9.72 -16.46
CA LYS A 228 4.44 8.29 -16.17
C LYS A 228 3.72 7.84 -14.90
N LEU A 229 3.36 8.77 -14.00
CA LEU A 229 2.86 8.51 -12.66
C LEU A 229 1.51 9.21 -12.41
N LEU A 230 0.59 9.15 -13.36
CA LEU A 230 -0.77 9.68 -13.22
C LEU A 230 -1.52 9.16 -11.98
N ASP A 231 -1.00 8.13 -11.30
CA ASP A 231 -1.63 7.43 -10.17
C ASP A 231 -0.96 7.69 -8.79
N TRP A 232 -0.12 8.74 -8.66
CA TRP A 232 0.69 8.98 -7.43
C TRP A 232 0.05 9.91 -6.42
N HIS A 233 -1.24 9.85 -6.26
CA HIS A 233 -1.91 10.56 -5.18
C HIS A 233 -1.87 9.71 -3.88
N ASP A 234 -1.28 10.28 -2.83
CA ASP A 234 -1.39 9.77 -1.47
C ASP A 234 -2.88 9.86 -1.06
N ASN A 235 -3.55 8.72 -0.87
CA ASN A 235 -4.97 8.63 -0.49
C ASN A 235 -5.21 9.00 0.99
N SER A 236 -4.45 9.91 1.55
CA SER A 236 -4.76 10.53 2.83
C SER A 236 -5.15 12.00 2.62
N GLU A 237 -6.44 12.24 2.76
CA GLU A 237 -7.17 13.52 2.81
C GLU A 237 -7.94 13.94 1.55
N ASN A 238 -9.26 14.01 1.74
CA ASN A 238 -10.23 14.64 0.84
C ASN A 238 -9.83 16.10 0.55
N ILE A 239 -9.44 16.39 -0.68
CA ILE A 239 -9.31 17.78 -1.13
C ILE A 239 -10.61 18.16 -1.82
N ILE A 240 -11.44 18.89 -1.10
CA ILE A 240 -12.60 19.62 -1.63
C ILE A 240 -12.07 20.77 -2.50
N PHE A 241 -12.26 20.68 -3.81
CA PHE A 241 -12.10 21.84 -4.68
C PHE A 241 -13.33 22.72 -4.58
N SER A 242 -13.26 23.78 -3.77
CA SER A 242 -14.16 24.93 -3.84
C SER A 242 -13.52 25.99 -4.76
N GLY A 243 -13.89 25.96 -6.00
CA GLY A 243 -13.54 27.01 -6.97
C GLY A 243 -14.80 27.75 -7.39
N THR A 244 -15.20 28.77 -6.63
CA THR A 244 -16.12 29.80 -7.10
C THR A 244 -15.35 30.85 -7.87
N GLY A 245 -15.53 30.90 -9.16
CA GLY A 245 -15.03 31.94 -10.04
C GLY A 245 -16.07 32.25 -11.12
N THR A 246 -16.95 33.19 -10.85
CA THR A 246 -17.84 33.82 -11.82
C THR A 246 -17.03 34.69 -12.76
N GLY A 247 -17.08 34.37 -14.05
CA GLY A 247 -16.51 35.21 -15.10
C GLY A 247 -17.30 35.02 -16.41
N THR A 248 -18.21 35.97 -16.67
CA THR A 248 -18.92 36.10 -17.94
C THR A 248 -17.96 36.62 -19.00
N GLY A 249 -17.87 35.92 -20.14
CA GLY A 249 -17.15 36.36 -21.32
C GLY A 249 -17.62 35.64 -22.56
N THR A 250 -18.42 36.31 -23.36
CA THR A 250 -18.88 35.91 -24.70
C THR A 250 -17.72 35.99 -25.69
N GLY A 251 -17.47 34.92 -26.46
CA GLY A 251 -16.51 34.89 -27.54
C GLY A 251 -16.74 33.70 -28.45
N THR A 252 -17.34 33.96 -29.62
CA THR A 252 -17.53 33.03 -30.72
C THR A 252 -16.20 32.72 -31.42
N GLY A 253 -15.86 31.44 -31.59
CA GLY A 253 -14.73 31.00 -32.40
C GLY A 253 -14.75 29.50 -32.62
N ALA A 254 -15.10 29.08 -33.84
CA ALA A 254 -15.06 27.70 -34.29
C ALA A 254 -13.61 27.19 -34.35
N GLY A 255 -13.34 26.02 -33.75
CA GLY A 255 -12.05 25.32 -33.83
C GLY A 255 -12.22 23.85 -33.45
N THR A 256 -12.15 23.02 -34.46
CA THR A 256 -12.25 21.56 -34.45
C THR A 256 -11.16 20.88 -33.62
N GLY A 257 -11.53 19.90 -32.79
CA GLY A 257 -10.68 18.73 -32.57
C GLY A 257 -9.92 18.60 -31.26
N THR A 258 -10.51 18.82 -30.06
CA THR A 258 -9.86 18.45 -28.78
C THR A 258 -10.80 17.83 -27.73
N GLY A 259 -12.05 17.53 -28.11
CA GLY A 259 -13.03 16.98 -27.14
C GLY A 259 -12.82 15.52 -26.74
N ASN A 260 -12.21 14.70 -27.58
CA ASN A 260 -12.09 13.26 -27.31
C ASN A 260 -10.90 12.87 -26.42
N PHE A 261 -9.85 13.67 -26.32
CA PHE A 261 -8.66 13.31 -25.54
C PHE A 261 -8.85 13.46 -24.02
N LEU A 262 -9.67 14.41 -23.58
CA LEU A 262 -9.94 14.64 -22.15
C LEU A 262 -10.99 13.68 -21.58
N PHE A 263 -11.92 13.19 -22.43
CA PHE A 263 -12.92 12.18 -22.02
C PHE A 263 -12.28 10.80 -21.84
N ASP A 264 -11.33 10.43 -22.70
CA ASP A 264 -10.64 9.13 -22.64
C ASP A 264 -9.69 9.02 -21.42
N GLN A 265 -9.07 10.10 -20.98
CA GLN A 265 -8.20 10.11 -19.80
C GLN A 265 -8.98 9.99 -18.48
N LYS A 266 -10.13 10.65 -18.33
CA LYS A 266 -10.99 10.50 -17.14
C LYS A 266 -11.56 9.09 -17.00
N SER A 267 -11.88 8.43 -18.11
CA SER A 267 -12.38 7.05 -18.10
C SER A 267 -11.31 6.06 -17.65
N LYS A 268 -10.07 6.20 -18.11
CA LYS A 268 -8.95 5.31 -17.73
C LYS A 268 -8.55 5.43 -16.25
N THR A 269 -8.59 6.62 -15.68
CA THR A 269 -8.26 6.86 -14.27
C THR A 269 -9.33 6.25 -13.34
N ASN A 270 -10.61 6.38 -13.70
CA ASN A 270 -11.70 5.73 -12.97
C ASN A 270 -11.62 4.20 -13.05
N GLN A 271 -11.26 3.64 -14.21
CA GLN A 271 -11.10 2.20 -14.39
C GLN A 271 -10.05 1.61 -13.45
N LYS A 272 -8.84 2.19 -13.35
CA LYS A 272 -7.78 1.72 -12.45
C LYS A 272 -8.19 1.73 -10.97
N ARG A 273 -8.96 2.73 -10.53
CA ARG A 273 -9.50 2.79 -9.17
C ARG A 273 -10.39 1.58 -8.85
N TYR A 274 -11.20 1.13 -9.77
CA TYR A 274 -12.03 -0.05 -9.58
C TYR A 274 -11.21 -1.34 -9.66
N PHE A 275 -10.30 -1.46 -10.61
CA PHE A 275 -9.41 -2.62 -10.70
C PHE A 275 -8.48 -2.76 -9.49
N SER A 276 -8.05 -1.68 -8.84
CA SER A 276 -7.26 -1.75 -7.60
C SER A 276 -8.03 -2.35 -6.42
N ARG A 277 -9.38 -2.35 -6.46
CA ARG A 277 -10.22 -3.07 -5.49
C ARG A 277 -10.35 -4.56 -5.79
N LEU A 278 -9.90 -5.02 -6.95
CA LEU A 278 -9.87 -6.44 -7.29
C LEU A 278 -8.56 -7.08 -6.82
N GLY A 279 -8.63 -8.35 -6.44
CA GLY A 279 -7.50 -9.19 -6.08
C GLY A 279 -7.65 -10.58 -6.69
N LEU A 280 -6.56 -11.35 -6.75
CA LEU A 280 -6.56 -12.71 -7.26
C LEU A 280 -6.68 -13.72 -6.13
N GLY A 281 -7.65 -14.64 -6.21
CA GLY A 281 -7.69 -15.85 -5.43
C GLY A 281 -6.86 -16.94 -6.11
N SER A 282 -5.99 -17.62 -5.39
CA SER A 282 -5.01 -18.55 -5.96
C SER A 282 -5.34 -20.03 -5.76
N ALA A 283 -6.52 -20.39 -5.26
CA ALA A 283 -6.85 -21.81 -5.05
C ALA A 283 -6.68 -22.65 -6.32
N GLN A 284 -7.13 -22.12 -7.46
CA GLN A 284 -6.99 -22.78 -8.78
C GLN A 284 -5.53 -22.88 -9.25
N PHE A 285 -4.62 -22.03 -8.75
CA PHE A 285 -3.21 -22.09 -9.15
C PHE A 285 -2.48 -23.31 -8.57
N GLY A 286 -2.99 -23.87 -7.46
CA GLY A 286 -2.33 -24.96 -6.75
C GLY A 286 -3.05 -26.29 -6.74
N MET A 287 -4.34 -26.31 -7.05
CA MET A 287 -5.18 -27.52 -7.02
C MET A 287 -6.38 -27.39 -7.93
N TYR A 288 -6.97 -28.52 -8.32
CA TYR A 288 -8.28 -28.50 -8.96
C TYR A 288 -9.31 -27.98 -7.96
N TYR A 289 -9.91 -26.84 -8.24
CA TYR A 289 -10.82 -26.17 -7.33
C TYR A 289 -11.99 -25.54 -8.08
N GLY A 290 -13.20 -25.76 -7.55
CA GLY A 290 -14.45 -25.27 -8.10
C GLY A 290 -15.24 -26.37 -8.80
N LYS A 291 -16.54 -26.52 -8.43
CA LYS A 291 -17.44 -27.54 -8.99
C LYS A 291 -17.64 -27.39 -10.50
N PHE A 292 -17.55 -26.16 -10.99
CA PHE A 292 -17.72 -25.83 -12.41
C PHE A 292 -16.39 -25.49 -13.11
N ASN A 293 -15.26 -25.90 -12.52
CA ASN A 293 -13.94 -25.76 -13.14
C ASN A 293 -13.85 -26.71 -14.36
N GLN A 294 -13.50 -26.15 -15.52
CA GLN A 294 -13.39 -26.89 -16.79
C GLN A 294 -11.95 -26.95 -17.30
N ASP A 295 -11.11 -25.98 -16.95
CA ASP A 295 -9.75 -25.81 -17.49
C ASP A 295 -8.67 -26.52 -16.63
N GLY A 296 -9.03 -26.96 -15.40
CA GLY A 296 -8.12 -27.63 -14.49
C GLY A 296 -7.19 -26.69 -13.75
N VAL A 297 -5.92 -27.10 -13.56
CA VAL A 297 -4.89 -26.30 -12.86
C VAL A 297 -3.99 -25.64 -13.90
N PRO A 298 -3.88 -24.29 -13.92
CA PRO A 298 -3.04 -23.59 -14.87
C PRO A 298 -1.55 -23.90 -14.69
N SER A 299 -0.80 -23.91 -15.77
CA SER A 299 0.67 -24.01 -15.71
C SER A 299 1.28 -22.77 -15.07
N ILE A 300 2.51 -22.87 -14.52
CA ILE A 300 3.25 -21.73 -13.96
C ILE A 300 3.35 -20.58 -14.97
N SER A 301 3.62 -20.89 -16.25
CA SER A 301 3.68 -19.87 -17.32
C SER A 301 2.33 -19.20 -17.56
N ALA A 302 1.22 -19.91 -17.45
CA ALA A 302 -0.11 -19.31 -17.56
C ALA A 302 -0.41 -18.41 -16.35
N VAL A 303 -0.06 -18.85 -15.13
CA VAL A 303 -0.18 -18.03 -13.91
C VAL A 303 0.66 -16.77 -14.03
N GLN A 304 1.90 -16.84 -14.51
CA GLN A 304 2.74 -15.68 -14.71
C GLN A 304 2.07 -14.65 -15.64
N LYS A 305 1.53 -15.09 -16.76
CA LYS A 305 0.80 -14.21 -17.69
C LYS A 305 -0.46 -13.61 -17.07
N ILE A 306 -1.19 -14.37 -16.23
CA ILE A 306 -2.34 -13.86 -15.47
C ILE A 306 -1.88 -12.74 -14.52
N LEU A 307 -0.78 -12.95 -13.78
CA LEU A 307 -0.23 -11.95 -12.87
C LEU A 307 0.25 -10.69 -13.62
N GLU A 308 0.97 -10.84 -14.73
CA GLU A 308 1.43 -9.72 -15.56
C GLU A 308 0.22 -8.89 -16.07
N LYS A 309 -0.82 -9.58 -16.57
CA LYS A 309 -2.03 -8.93 -17.02
C LYS A 309 -2.79 -8.25 -15.87
N ALA A 310 -2.96 -8.91 -14.74
CA ALA A 310 -3.61 -8.34 -13.55
C ALA A 310 -2.89 -7.08 -13.06
N GLN A 311 -1.56 -7.12 -13.02
CA GLN A 311 -0.73 -5.98 -12.64
C GLN A 311 -0.91 -4.80 -13.62
N SER A 312 -1.01 -5.06 -14.93
CA SER A 312 -1.21 -4.03 -15.94
C SER A 312 -2.55 -3.27 -15.78
N TYR A 313 -3.57 -3.92 -15.21
CA TYR A 313 -4.85 -3.30 -14.82
C TYR A 313 -4.81 -2.60 -13.45
N GLY A 314 -3.72 -2.75 -12.67
CA GLY A 314 -3.57 -2.15 -11.35
C GLY A 314 -4.07 -3.03 -10.20
N MET A 315 -4.34 -4.31 -10.42
CA MET A 315 -4.58 -5.28 -9.35
C MET A 315 -3.28 -5.49 -8.56
N ASN A 316 -3.38 -5.52 -7.23
CA ASN A 316 -2.19 -5.49 -6.37
C ASN A 316 -2.27 -6.44 -5.17
N LEU A 317 -3.17 -7.45 -5.18
CA LEU A 317 -3.33 -8.39 -4.09
C LEU A 317 -3.53 -9.81 -4.62
N ILE A 318 -2.83 -10.77 -3.98
CA ILE A 318 -3.03 -12.22 -4.14
C ILE A 318 -3.45 -12.79 -2.79
N ASP A 319 -4.53 -13.57 -2.80
CA ASP A 319 -4.98 -14.38 -1.67
C ASP A 319 -4.62 -15.85 -1.89
N THR A 320 -3.96 -16.45 -0.92
CA THR A 320 -3.54 -17.86 -0.93
C THR A 320 -3.78 -18.55 0.42
N ALA A 321 -3.41 -19.80 0.54
CA ALA A 321 -3.40 -20.55 1.79
C ALA A 321 -2.50 -21.79 1.66
N PRO A 322 -1.92 -22.31 2.77
CA PRO A 322 -1.24 -23.61 2.78
C PRO A 322 -2.14 -24.76 2.32
N ALA A 323 -3.45 -24.65 2.57
CA ALA A 323 -4.45 -25.62 2.16
C ALA A 323 -4.77 -25.61 0.64
N TYR A 324 -4.21 -24.68 -0.14
CA TYR A 324 -4.46 -24.58 -1.59
C TYR A 324 -3.42 -25.36 -2.42
N GLY A 325 -3.02 -26.54 -1.95
CA GLY A 325 -2.09 -27.40 -2.65
C GLY A 325 -0.73 -26.74 -2.89
N LYS A 326 -0.36 -26.56 -4.16
CA LYS A 326 0.92 -25.94 -4.55
C LYS A 326 0.83 -24.44 -4.82
N ALA A 327 -0.27 -23.76 -4.47
CA ALA A 327 -0.50 -22.36 -4.85
C ALA A 327 0.62 -21.43 -4.38
N GLU A 328 1.11 -21.56 -3.13
CA GLU A 328 2.20 -20.75 -2.60
C GLU A 328 3.52 -20.95 -3.36
N GLU A 329 3.83 -22.20 -3.75
CA GLU A 329 5.02 -22.53 -4.55
C GLU A 329 4.93 -21.98 -5.99
N VAL A 330 3.74 -22.04 -6.59
CA VAL A 330 3.48 -21.46 -7.91
C VAL A 330 3.63 -19.94 -7.88
N ILE A 331 3.09 -19.27 -6.85
CA ILE A 331 3.26 -17.82 -6.66
C ILE A 331 4.75 -17.46 -6.52
N GLY A 332 5.50 -18.22 -5.71
CA GLY A 332 6.94 -18.02 -5.55
C GLY A 332 7.72 -18.19 -6.86
N SER A 333 7.33 -19.20 -7.68
CA SER A 333 7.94 -19.46 -8.98
C SER A 333 7.65 -18.38 -10.04
N CYS A 334 6.62 -17.55 -9.83
CA CYS A 334 6.29 -16.42 -10.70
C CYS A 334 7.02 -15.12 -10.30
N SER A 335 8.06 -15.16 -9.45
CA SER A 335 8.91 -13.99 -9.17
C SER A 335 9.67 -13.59 -10.46
N PRO A 336 9.86 -12.28 -10.75
CA PRO A 336 9.59 -11.13 -9.87
C PRO A 336 8.15 -10.58 -9.94
N VAL A 337 7.31 -10.97 -10.91
CA VAL A 337 5.99 -10.35 -11.08
C VAL A 337 5.07 -10.56 -9.87
N SER A 338 5.08 -11.76 -9.26
CA SER A 338 4.29 -12.02 -8.06
C SER A 338 4.66 -11.08 -6.89
N ASN A 339 5.91 -10.62 -6.82
CA ASN A 339 6.39 -9.71 -5.78
C ASN A 339 5.79 -8.29 -5.86
N LEU A 340 5.15 -7.94 -6.96
CA LEU A 340 4.42 -6.68 -7.12
C LEU A 340 3.07 -6.68 -6.41
N PHE A 341 2.63 -7.84 -5.90
CA PHE A 341 1.35 -7.99 -5.21
C PHE A 341 1.55 -8.13 -3.70
N SER A 342 0.67 -7.49 -2.94
CA SER A 342 0.48 -7.81 -1.52
C SER A 342 -0.02 -9.25 -1.40
N LEU A 343 0.59 -10.03 -0.51
CA LEU A 343 0.22 -11.42 -0.29
C LEU A 343 -0.59 -11.57 0.99
N VAL A 344 -1.74 -12.21 0.90
CA VAL A 344 -2.53 -12.68 2.05
C VAL A 344 -2.49 -14.20 2.04
N THR A 345 -2.06 -14.80 3.14
CA THR A 345 -2.15 -16.26 3.33
C THR A 345 -2.93 -16.59 4.61
N LYS A 346 -3.06 -17.86 4.91
CA LYS A 346 -3.88 -18.34 6.02
C LYS A 346 -3.08 -19.25 6.94
N THR A 347 -3.57 -19.43 8.16
CA THR A 347 -3.02 -20.43 9.08
C THR A 347 -3.38 -21.85 8.63
N PRO A 348 -2.65 -22.88 9.07
CA PRO A 348 -3.11 -24.24 8.95
C PRO A 348 -4.43 -24.44 9.70
N GLN A 349 -5.19 -25.46 9.30
CA GLN A 349 -6.33 -25.90 10.10
C GLN A 349 -5.82 -26.60 11.37
N ILE A 350 -6.38 -26.21 12.51
CA ILE A 350 -6.08 -26.81 13.82
C ILE A 350 -7.36 -27.51 14.27
N ASP A 351 -7.37 -28.83 14.15
CA ASP A 351 -8.50 -29.66 14.56
C ASP A 351 -8.38 -30.03 16.05
N SER A 352 -8.68 -29.06 16.92
CA SER A 352 -8.61 -29.22 18.38
C SER A 352 -9.70 -28.40 19.04
N ASN A 353 -10.45 -29.02 19.95
CA ASN A 353 -11.45 -28.32 20.78
C ASN A 353 -10.80 -27.57 21.96
N ASN A 354 -9.50 -27.70 22.17
CA ASN A 354 -8.75 -27.04 23.23
C ASN A 354 -7.36 -26.71 22.71
N ILE A 355 -7.14 -25.45 22.39
CA ILE A 355 -5.87 -24.97 21.83
C ILE A 355 -4.74 -25.12 22.85
N LYS A 356 -3.58 -25.59 22.38
CA LYS A 356 -2.35 -25.79 23.16
C LYS A 356 -1.24 -24.87 22.65
N SER A 357 -0.20 -24.69 23.45
CA SER A 357 1.00 -23.98 23.03
C SER A 357 1.71 -24.64 21.84
N SER A 358 1.61 -25.97 21.69
CA SER A 358 2.11 -26.70 20.51
C SER A 358 1.41 -26.31 19.22
N ASP A 359 0.14 -25.90 19.27
CA ASP A 359 -0.62 -25.49 18.10
C ASP A 359 -0.13 -24.12 17.59
N ALA A 360 0.27 -23.23 18.52
CA ALA A 360 0.91 -21.96 18.18
C ALA A 360 2.30 -22.17 17.55
N LEU A 361 3.08 -23.13 18.01
CA LEU A 361 4.36 -23.52 17.40
C LEU A 361 4.14 -24.08 15.99
N TYR A 362 3.19 -24.99 15.81
CA TYR A 362 2.81 -25.53 14.51
C TYR A 362 2.36 -24.43 13.54
N LEU A 363 1.56 -23.47 14.00
CA LEU A 363 1.17 -22.29 13.19
C LEU A 363 2.41 -21.53 12.71
N ASN A 364 3.36 -21.25 13.61
CA ASN A 364 4.59 -20.54 13.27
C ASN A 364 5.42 -21.32 12.23
N ASP A 365 5.57 -22.63 12.39
CA ASP A 365 6.33 -23.49 11.47
C ASP A 365 5.70 -23.47 10.08
N VAL A 366 4.38 -23.63 9.97
CA VAL A 366 3.66 -23.57 8.69
C VAL A 366 3.77 -22.17 8.07
N PHE A 367 3.68 -21.12 8.88
CA PHE A 367 3.87 -19.75 8.39
C PHE A 367 5.28 -19.52 7.82
N GLN A 368 6.33 -20.03 8.47
CA GLN A 368 7.70 -19.95 7.93
C GLN A 368 7.81 -20.72 6.60
N GLN A 369 7.17 -21.87 6.47
CA GLN A 369 7.11 -22.61 5.21
C GLN A 369 6.37 -21.79 4.13
N SER A 370 5.29 -21.09 4.46
CA SER A 370 4.57 -20.21 3.53
C SER A 370 5.45 -19.07 3.01
N LEU A 371 6.28 -18.47 3.86
CA LEU A 371 7.26 -17.46 3.45
C LEU A 371 8.26 -18.04 2.45
N VAL A 372 8.83 -19.20 2.76
CA VAL A 372 9.81 -19.89 1.87
C VAL A 372 9.16 -20.24 0.54
N LYS A 373 7.99 -20.89 0.54
CA LYS A 373 7.28 -21.32 -0.67
C LYS A 373 6.91 -20.17 -1.58
N SER A 374 6.41 -19.07 -0.99
CA SER A 374 6.01 -17.88 -1.74
C SER A 374 7.18 -16.96 -2.11
N GLY A 375 8.41 -17.24 -1.65
CA GLY A 375 9.58 -16.41 -1.90
C GLY A 375 9.51 -15.05 -1.21
N ARG A 376 8.87 -14.96 -0.02
CA ARG A 376 8.65 -13.70 0.70
C ARG A 376 9.43 -13.65 2.00
N SER A 377 9.93 -12.47 2.35
CA SER A 377 10.48 -12.19 3.69
C SER A 377 9.40 -11.73 4.69
N SER A 378 8.29 -11.20 4.21
CA SER A 378 7.11 -10.80 4.98
C SER A 378 5.88 -10.77 4.07
N ILE A 379 4.68 -10.79 4.66
CA ILE A 379 3.41 -10.76 3.95
C ILE A 379 2.50 -9.64 4.45
N TYR A 380 1.52 -9.28 3.62
CA TYR A 380 0.54 -8.27 3.96
C TYR A 380 -0.46 -8.76 5.02
N GLY A 381 -1.03 -9.95 4.84
CA GLY A 381 -2.07 -10.45 5.74
C GLY A 381 -1.92 -11.92 6.08
N LEU A 382 -2.12 -12.26 7.36
CA LEU A 382 -2.23 -13.64 7.85
C LEU A 382 -3.59 -13.84 8.49
N LEU A 383 -4.42 -14.69 7.91
CA LEU A 383 -5.77 -14.96 8.38
C LEU A 383 -5.85 -16.30 9.10
N ILE A 384 -6.55 -16.35 10.20
CA ILE A 384 -7.01 -17.62 10.77
C ILE A 384 -7.99 -18.25 9.76
N HIS A 385 -7.65 -19.44 9.28
CA HIS A 385 -8.43 -20.13 8.23
C HIS A 385 -9.76 -20.67 8.76
N ASP A 386 -9.73 -21.35 9.93
CA ASP A 386 -10.93 -21.78 10.64
C ASP A 386 -11.20 -20.83 11.82
N PRO A 387 -12.27 -20.01 11.77
CA PRO A 387 -12.58 -19.05 12.81
C PRO A 387 -12.83 -19.70 14.19
N LYS A 388 -13.18 -20.98 14.23
CA LYS A 388 -13.35 -21.75 15.48
C LYS A 388 -12.08 -21.72 16.33
N ASN A 389 -10.89 -21.67 15.71
CA ASN A 389 -9.62 -21.63 16.44
C ASN A 389 -9.47 -20.40 17.33
N LEU A 390 -10.16 -19.28 17.06
CA LEU A 390 -10.21 -18.11 17.94
C LEU A 390 -11.34 -18.16 18.99
N LEU A 391 -12.34 -19.01 18.81
CA LEU A 391 -13.47 -19.11 19.71
C LEU A 391 -13.33 -20.22 20.77
N GLN A 392 -12.43 -21.15 20.55
CA GLN A 392 -12.16 -22.28 21.45
C GLN A 392 -11.47 -21.88 22.74
N LYS A 393 -11.44 -22.82 23.69
CA LYS A 393 -10.71 -22.66 24.96
C LYS A 393 -9.21 -22.50 24.66
N ASN A 394 -8.55 -21.60 25.39
CA ASN A 394 -7.14 -21.27 25.29
C ASN A 394 -6.72 -20.71 23.89
N SER A 395 -7.64 -20.19 23.11
CA SER A 395 -7.35 -19.57 21.79
C SER A 395 -6.36 -18.40 21.87
N GLY A 396 -6.08 -17.86 23.07
CA GLY A 396 -5.03 -16.87 23.31
C GLY A 396 -3.66 -17.30 22.77
N TYR A 397 -3.28 -18.57 22.85
CA TYR A 397 -2.01 -19.04 22.27
C TYR A 397 -1.89 -18.78 20.77
N ILE A 398 -2.99 -18.98 20.03
CA ILE A 398 -3.03 -18.68 18.58
C ILE A 398 -2.96 -17.18 18.33
N TYR A 399 -3.76 -16.40 19.08
CA TYR A 399 -3.78 -14.95 18.91
C TYR A 399 -2.44 -14.31 19.27
N ASP A 400 -1.80 -14.72 20.36
CA ASP A 400 -0.48 -14.25 20.80
C ASP A 400 0.60 -14.58 19.74
N ALA A 401 0.49 -15.74 19.08
CA ALA A 401 1.38 -16.09 17.98
C ALA A 401 1.22 -15.14 16.79
N LEU A 402 -0.03 -14.78 16.41
CA LEU A 402 -0.28 -13.81 15.34
C LEU A 402 0.27 -12.42 15.71
N ILE A 403 0.06 -11.95 16.94
CA ILE A 403 0.61 -10.68 17.44
C ILE A 403 2.14 -10.70 17.38
N SER A 404 2.76 -11.79 17.84
CA SER A 404 4.22 -11.93 17.77
C SER A 404 4.77 -11.84 16.33
N LEU A 405 4.09 -12.44 15.36
CA LEU A 405 4.47 -12.33 13.94
C LEU A 405 4.31 -10.89 13.41
N LYS A 406 3.27 -10.19 13.84
CA LYS A 406 3.02 -8.79 13.50
C LYS A 406 4.06 -7.86 14.12
N ASP A 407 4.39 -8.04 15.40
CA ASP A 407 5.38 -7.24 16.13
C ASP A 407 6.79 -7.41 15.55
N ARG A 408 7.11 -8.60 15.03
CA ARG A 408 8.35 -8.90 14.32
C ARG A 408 8.38 -8.35 12.89
N GLY A 409 7.30 -7.71 12.43
CA GLY A 409 7.19 -7.16 11.08
C GLY A 409 7.09 -8.20 9.96
N LEU A 410 6.84 -9.47 10.29
CA LEU A 410 6.67 -10.54 9.31
C LEU A 410 5.28 -10.53 8.68
N VAL A 411 4.30 -9.93 9.37
CA VAL A 411 2.90 -9.77 8.93
C VAL A 411 2.46 -8.33 9.19
N THR A 412 1.85 -7.69 8.20
CA THR A 412 1.33 -6.32 8.38
C THR A 412 -0.05 -6.32 9.05
N LYS A 413 -0.93 -7.24 8.66
CA LYS A 413 -2.31 -7.37 9.15
C LYS A 413 -2.61 -8.79 9.57
N ILE A 414 -3.24 -8.92 10.74
CA ILE A 414 -3.77 -10.20 11.21
C ILE A 414 -5.29 -10.21 11.14
N GLY A 415 -5.87 -11.38 10.90
CA GLY A 415 -7.31 -11.43 10.73
C GLY A 415 -7.89 -12.84 10.68
N VAL A 416 -9.10 -12.95 10.12
CA VAL A 416 -9.84 -14.21 10.09
C VAL A 416 -10.67 -14.36 8.82
N SER A 417 -10.78 -15.61 8.32
CA SER A 417 -11.73 -15.99 7.27
C SER A 417 -13.01 -16.51 7.92
N ILE A 418 -14.15 -15.86 7.67
CA ILE A 418 -15.45 -16.18 8.30
C ILE A 418 -16.50 -16.58 7.29
N TYR A 419 -17.61 -17.12 7.79
CA TYR A 419 -18.81 -17.48 7.02
C TYR A 419 -20.07 -16.77 7.49
N SER A 420 -20.10 -16.22 8.72
CA SER A 420 -21.27 -15.50 9.26
C SER A 420 -20.86 -14.24 10.01
N GLY A 421 -21.76 -13.26 10.05
CA GLY A 421 -21.56 -12.02 10.80
C GLY A 421 -21.44 -12.23 12.31
N GLU A 422 -22.22 -13.17 12.86
CA GLU A 422 -22.16 -13.53 14.27
C GLU A 422 -20.78 -14.00 14.70
N THR A 423 -20.12 -14.80 13.83
CA THR A 423 -18.75 -15.26 14.06
C THR A 423 -17.77 -14.08 14.08
N ALA A 424 -17.92 -13.11 13.17
CA ALA A 424 -17.08 -11.93 13.14
C ALA A 424 -17.21 -11.11 14.42
N GLU A 425 -18.43 -10.84 14.84
CA GLU A 425 -18.73 -10.06 16.05
C GLU A 425 -18.21 -10.75 17.32
N ALA A 426 -18.39 -12.07 17.44
CA ALA A 426 -17.88 -12.84 18.57
C ALA A 426 -16.33 -12.80 18.65
N ILE A 427 -15.63 -12.83 17.51
CA ILE A 427 -14.18 -12.72 17.48
C ILE A 427 -13.73 -11.30 17.83
N LEU A 428 -14.36 -10.26 17.27
CA LEU A 428 -14.01 -8.86 17.56
C LEU A 428 -14.20 -8.47 19.02
N GLN A 429 -15.22 -9.03 19.68
CA GLN A 429 -15.40 -8.84 21.12
C GLN A 429 -14.25 -9.41 21.96
N LYS A 430 -13.55 -10.41 21.44
CA LYS A 430 -12.49 -11.12 22.15
C LYS A 430 -11.09 -10.69 21.75
N TYR A 431 -10.87 -10.41 20.45
CA TYR A 431 -9.58 -10.14 19.86
C TYR A 431 -9.64 -9.01 18.84
N PRO A 432 -8.82 -7.95 18.98
CA PRO A 432 -8.62 -6.98 17.91
C PRO A 432 -8.02 -7.64 16.68
N ILE A 433 -8.65 -7.45 15.51
CA ILE A 433 -8.17 -7.92 14.21
C ILE A 433 -8.18 -6.80 13.19
N ASP A 434 -7.29 -6.87 12.20
CA ASP A 434 -7.13 -5.82 11.18
C ASP A 434 -7.87 -6.14 9.87
N LEU A 435 -8.19 -7.43 9.62
CA LEU A 435 -8.66 -7.91 8.33
C LEU A 435 -9.65 -9.06 8.48
N VAL A 436 -10.77 -8.98 7.78
CA VAL A 436 -11.75 -10.06 7.67
C VAL A 436 -11.94 -10.44 6.22
N GLN A 437 -11.91 -11.75 5.94
CA GLN A 437 -12.29 -12.31 4.65
C GLN A 437 -13.62 -13.06 4.78
N LEU A 438 -14.59 -12.74 3.92
CA LEU A 438 -15.95 -13.27 4.02
C LEU A 438 -16.56 -13.58 2.64
N PRO A 439 -17.48 -14.57 2.54
CA PRO A 439 -18.20 -14.82 1.31
C PRO A 439 -19.28 -13.76 1.12
N ILE A 440 -19.30 -13.15 -0.06
CA ILE A 440 -20.36 -12.25 -0.49
C ILE A 440 -20.42 -12.24 -2.02
N ASN A 441 -21.62 -12.31 -2.56
CA ASN A 441 -21.89 -12.30 -3.99
C ASN A 441 -23.33 -11.82 -4.27
N VAL A 442 -23.72 -11.76 -5.52
CA VAL A 442 -25.06 -11.29 -5.93
C VAL A 442 -26.18 -12.09 -5.28
N LEU A 443 -25.99 -13.40 -5.08
CA LEU A 443 -27.00 -14.30 -4.48
C LEU A 443 -27.00 -14.24 -2.95
N ASP A 444 -25.85 -13.97 -2.31
CA ASP A 444 -25.70 -13.92 -0.85
C ASP A 444 -25.50 -12.50 -0.36
N ARG A 445 -26.55 -11.90 0.15
CA ARG A 445 -26.59 -10.51 0.65
C ARG A 445 -26.64 -10.41 2.16
N ARG A 446 -26.75 -11.54 2.86
CA ARG A 446 -27.01 -11.59 4.31
C ARG A 446 -26.05 -10.71 5.12
N LEU A 447 -24.75 -10.72 4.81
CA LEU A 447 -23.75 -9.92 5.52
C LEU A 447 -23.86 -8.42 5.21
N ASN A 448 -24.28 -8.05 4.01
CA ASN A 448 -24.49 -6.65 3.64
C ASN A 448 -25.77 -6.10 4.29
N GLU A 449 -26.87 -6.82 4.19
CA GLU A 449 -28.18 -6.39 4.69
C GLU A 449 -28.27 -6.37 6.23
N SER A 450 -27.50 -7.21 6.92
CA SER A 450 -27.43 -7.21 8.39
C SER A 450 -26.65 -6.03 8.99
N GLY A 451 -26.02 -5.18 8.15
CA GLY A 451 -25.18 -4.07 8.59
C GLY A 451 -23.85 -4.49 9.23
N VAL A 452 -23.48 -5.77 9.16
CA VAL A 452 -22.20 -6.28 9.71
C VAL A 452 -21.00 -5.64 9.01
N LEU A 453 -21.08 -5.43 7.69
CA LEU A 453 -19.97 -4.83 6.94
C LEU A 453 -19.64 -3.42 7.46
N SER A 454 -20.65 -2.57 7.65
CA SER A 454 -20.45 -1.21 8.16
C SER A 454 -19.87 -1.23 9.59
N ARG A 455 -20.37 -2.11 10.47
CA ARG A 455 -19.81 -2.23 11.84
C ARG A 455 -18.34 -2.68 11.85
N LEU A 456 -17.95 -3.57 10.94
CA LEU A 456 -16.56 -3.98 10.75
C LEU A 456 -15.70 -2.79 10.29
N THR A 457 -16.16 -2.07 9.26
CA THR A 457 -15.47 -0.89 8.72
C THR A 457 -15.34 0.24 9.74
N ASP A 458 -16.41 0.52 10.50
CA ASP A 458 -16.40 1.51 11.59
C ASP A 458 -15.39 1.15 12.70
N SER A 459 -15.14 -0.15 12.88
CA SER A 459 -14.11 -0.66 13.79
C SER A 459 -12.69 -0.66 13.19
N GLY A 460 -12.50 -0.10 11.98
CA GLY A 460 -11.20 -0.04 11.29
C GLY A 460 -10.75 -1.36 10.67
N VAL A 461 -11.65 -2.34 10.51
CA VAL A 461 -11.34 -3.66 9.94
C VAL A 461 -11.44 -3.60 8.42
N GLU A 462 -10.39 -4.05 7.74
CA GLU A 462 -10.40 -4.21 6.28
C GLU A 462 -11.21 -5.44 5.87
N ILE A 463 -12.03 -5.33 4.80
CA ILE A 463 -12.92 -6.41 4.38
C ILE A 463 -12.56 -6.89 2.97
N HIS A 464 -12.29 -8.20 2.84
CA HIS A 464 -12.07 -8.88 1.58
C HIS A 464 -13.24 -9.80 1.24
N ALA A 465 -13.90 -9.54 0.10
CA ALA A 465 -14.96 -10.40 -0.42
C ALA A 465 -14.35 -11.60 -1.18
N ARG A 466 -14.76 -12.82 -0.84
CA ARG A 466 -14.44 -14.05 -1.57
C ARG A 466 -15.69 -14.75 -2.09
N SER A 467 -15.53 -15.81 -2.86
CA SER A 467 -16.63 -16.61 -3.43
C SER A 467 -17.60 -15.81 -4.28
N ILE A 468 -17.09 -14.81 -4.98
CA ILE A 468 -17.90 -13.84 -5.73
C ILE A 468 -18.68 -14.47 -6.89
N PHE A 469 -18.19 -15.56 -7.46
CA PHE A 469 -18.86 -16.35 -8.49
C PHE A 469 -19.42 -17.69 -7.96
N LEU A 470 -19.36 -17.92 -6.64
CA LEU A 470 -19.86 -19.13 -5.98
C LEU A 470 -19.35 -20.41 -6.66
N GLN A 471 -18.00 -20.57 -6.75
CA GLN A 471 -17.32 -21.65 -7.48
C GLN A 471 -17.77 -21.80 -8.95
N GLY A 472 -18.15 -20.72 -9.62
CA GLY A 472 -18.60 -20.70 -11.01
C GLY A 472 -20.12 -20.83 -11.18
N LEU A 473 -20.89 -21.21 -10.15
CA LEU A 473 -22.35 -21.39 -10.23
C LEU A 473 -23.06 -20.17 -10.83
N LEU A 474 -22.61 -18.97 -10.51
CA LEU A 474 -23.24 -17.74 -11.02
C LEU A 474 -23.04 -17.55 -12.54
N LEU A 475 -22.08 -18.24 -13.13
CA LEU A 475 -21.68 -18.06 -14.53
C LEU A 475 -22.14 -19.20 -15.45
N VAL A 476 -22.68 -20.30 -14.90
CA VAL A 476 -23.14 -21.44 -15.71
C VAL A 476 -24.50 -21.16 -16.37
N ASP A 477 -24.77 -21.84 -17.46
CA ASP A 477 -26.11 -21.86 -18.06
C ASP A 477 -27.09 -22.59 -17.10
N PRO A 478 -28.16 -21.92 -16.62
CA PRO A 478 -29.14 -22.53 -15.72
C PRO A 478 -29.80 -23.81 -16.28
N CYS A 479 -29.80 -23.98 -17.59
CA CYS A 479 -30.35 -25.17 -18.25
C CYS A 479 -29.47 -26.44 -18.05
N THR A 480 -28.20 -26.24 -17.69
CA THR A 480 -27.22 -27.34 -17.51
C THR A 480 -27.10 -27.82 -16.06
N LEU A 481 -27.84 -27.18 -15.13
CA LEU A 481 -27.72 -27.44 -13.70
C LEU A 481 -28.29 -28.82 -13.31
N GLY A 482 -27.55 -29.52 -12.45
CA GLY A 482 -28.01 -30.73 -11.80
C GLY A 482 -29.16 -30.52 -10.83
N SER A 483 -29.78 -31.63 -10.41
CA SER A 483 -30.95 -31.59 -9.52
C SER A 483 -30.70 -30.92 -8.17
N GLU A 484 -29.46 -30.93 -7.69
CA GLU A 484 -29.02 -30.32 -6.44
C GLU A 484 -29.07 -28.78 -6.47
N PHE A 485 -29.10 -28.18 -7.66
CA PHE A 485 -29.16 -26.71 -7.85
C PHE A 485 -30.51 -26.21 -8.36
N LEU A 486 -31.55 -27.04 -8.40
CA LEU A 486 -32.88 -26.64 -8.89
C LEU A 486 -33.47 -25.48 -8.09
N ALA A 487 -33.18 -25.39 -6.78
CA ALA A 487 -33.66 -24.29 -5.93
C ALA A 487 -33.15 -22.91 -6.36
N VAL A 488 -31.97 -22.82 -6.98
CA VAL A 488 -31.38 -21.55 -7.42
C VAL A 488 -31.63 -21.25 -8.90
N LYS A 489 -32.14 -22.22 -9.66
CA LYS A 489 -32.30 -22.12 -11.12
C LYS A 489 -33.04 -20.83 -11.55
N ASN A 490 -34.20 -20.59 -10.98
CA ASN A 490 -35.03 -19.41 -11.32
C ASN A 490 -34.32 -18.08 -11.01
N VAL A 491 -33.49 -18.04 -9.95
CA VAL A 491 -32.74 -16.84 -9.56
C VAL A 491 -31.56 -16.61 -10.52
N LEU A 492 -30.91 -17.69 -10.96
CA LEU A 492 -29.86 -17.60 -11.99
C LEU A 492 -30.43 -17.19 -13.35
N GLU A 493 -31.60 -17.69 -13.73
CA GLU A 493 -32.30 -17.24 -14.94
C GLU A 493 -32.62 -15.74 -14.90
N LYS A 494 -33.08 -15.23 -13.75
CA LYS A 494 -33.26 -13.78 -13.56
C LYS A 494 -31.94 -13.01 -13.67
N PHE A 495 -30.86 -13.48 -13.04
CA PHE A 495 -29.55 -12.87 -13.13
C PHE A 495 -29.06 -12.77 -14.57
N GLN A 496 -29.19 -13.85 -15.35
CA GLN A 496 -28.80 -13.86 -16.75
C GLN A 496 -29.71 -12.98 -17.63
N LEU A 497 -30.99 -12.90 -17.30
CA LEU A 497 -31.91 -11.99 -18.00
C LEU A 497 -31.51 -10.51 -17.77
N VAL A 498 -31.16 -10.13 -16.54
CA VAL A 498 -30.64 -8.79 -16.24
C VAL A 498 -29.35 -8.52 -17.03
N SER A 499 -28.40 -9.48 -17.01
CA SER A 499 -27.16 -9.40 -17.80
C SER A 499 -27.44 -9.17 -19.29
N LYS A 500 -28.35 -9.94 -19.87
CA LYS A 500 -28.74 -9.83 -21.29
C LYS A 500 -29.41 -8.49 -21.59
N ASN A 501 -30.31 -8.02 -20.73
CA ASN A 501 -31.05 -6.77 -20.93
C ASN A 501 -30.13 -5.54 -20.86
N LEU A 502 -29.09 -5.59 -20.00
CA LEU A 502 -28.11 -4.52 -19.87
C LEU A 502 -26.97 -4.65 -20.91
N GLY A 503 -26.86 -5.77 -21.64
CA GLY A 503 -25.74 -6.04 -22.54
C GLY A 503 -24.40 -6.19 -21.80
N ILE A 504 -24.40 -6.58 -20.50
CA ILE A 504 -23.22 -6.69 -19.66
C ILE A 504 -22.93 -8.18 -19.43
N HIS A 505 -21.67 -8.59 -19.61
CA HIS A 505 -21.26 -9.98 -19.33
C HIS A 505 -21.55 -10.37 -17.87
N PRO A 506 -22.07 -11.60 -17.57
CA PRO A 506 -22.44 -12.00 -16.21
C PRO A 506 -21.33 -11.82 -15.16
N ALA A 507 -20.08 -12.11 -15.50
CA ALA A 507 -18.95 -11.89 -14.60
C ALA A 507 -18.74 -10.39 -14.28
N HIS A 508 -18.83 -9.52 -15.29
CA HIS A 508 -18.75 -8.07 -15.10
C HIS A 508 -19.89 -7.58 -14.20
N LEU A 509 -21.12 -8.04 -14.46
CA LEU A 509 -22.30 -7.69 -13.67
C LEU A 509 -22.14 -8.06 -12.19
N ALA A 510 -21.60 -9.26 -11.89
CA ALA A 510 -21.33 -9.70 -10.54
C ALA A 510 -20.26 -8.85 -9.83
N ILE A 511 -19.17 -8.50 -10.53
CA ILE A 511 -18.12 -7.64 -9.98
C ILE A 511 -18.65 -6.22 -9.75
N MET A 512 -19.38 -5.66 -10.71
CA MET A 512 -19.95 -4.32 -10.62
C MET A 512 -20.94 -4.20 -9.46
N TYR A 513 -21.73 -5.23 -9.19
CA TYR A 513 -22.58 -5.31 -8.01
C TYR A 513 -21.77 -5.15 -6.71
N LEU A 514 -20.68 -5.90 -6.57
CA LEU A 514 -19.84 -5.84 -5.36
C LEU A 514 -19.05 -4.52 -5.26
N LEU A 515 -18.66 -3.92 -6.35
CA LEU A 515 -18.01 -2.62 -6.37
C LEU A 515 -18.90 -1.49 -5.85
N ASN A 516 -20.23 -1.67 -5.88
CA ASN A 516 -21.20 -0.75 -5.28
C ASN A 516 -21.23 -0.82 -3.75
N ILE A 517 -20.66 -1.84 -3.13
CA ILE A 517 -20.61 -1.97 -1.67
C ILE A 517 -19.36 -1.23 -1.18
N PRO A 518 -19.50 -0.06 -0.53
CA PRO A 518 -18.34 0.79 -0.19
C PRO A 518 -17.44 0.15 0.88
N ASP A 519 -18.01 -0.68 1.76
CA ASP A 519 -17.30 -1.35 2.85
C ASP A 519 -16.29 -2.42 2.38
N LEU A 520 -16.42 -2.91 1.14
CA LEU A 520 -15.50 -3.90 0.60
C LEU A 520 -14.20 -3.25 0.13
N SER A 521 -13.10 -3.52 0.80
CA SER A 521 -11.76 -3.05 0.40
C SER A 521 -11.21 -3.84 -0.78
N LYS A 522 -11.45 -5.17 -0.82
CA LYS A 522 -11.00 -6.06 -1.89
C LYS A 522 -12.08 -7.07 -2.29
N ILE A 523 -12.08 -7.41 -3.58
CA ILE A 523 -12.98 -8.39 -4.21
C ILE A 523 -12.08 -9.43 -4.89
N LEU A 524 -12.10 -10.68 -4.40
CA LEU A 524 -11.17 -11.72 -4.83
C LEU A 524 -11.75 -12.53 -6.00
N ILE A 525 -11.03 -12.55 -7.11
CA ILE A 525 -11.38 -13.27 -8.34
C ILE A 525 -10.51 -14.52 -8.44
N GLY A 526 -11.13 -15.70 -8.46
CA GLY A 526 -10.47 -16.97 -8.81
C GLY A 526 -10.61 -17.22 -10.31
N VAL A 527 -9.54 -17.69 -10.95
CA VAL A 527 -9.51 -18.03 -12.39
C VAL A 527 -8.68 -19.27 -12.67
N GLU A 528 -9.02 -19.98 -13.72
CA GLU A 528 -8.45 -21.27 -14.14
C GLU A 528 -7.51 -21.12 -15.33
N SER A 529 -7.69 -20.07 -16.15
CA SER A 529 -6.89 -19.83 -17.35
C SER A 529 -6.74 -18.33 -17.64
N LEU A 530 -5.75 -17.99 -18.48
CA LEU A 530 -5.55 -16.62 -18.96
C LEU A 530 -6.75 -16.14 -19.79
N ASP A 531 -7.36 -17.03 -20.55
CA ASP A 531 -8.51 -16.71 -21.40
C ASP A 531 -9.73 -16.38 -20.54
N GLN A 532 -10.00 -17.18 -19.49
CA GLN A 532 -11.05 -16.88 -18.52
C GLN A 532 -10.79 -15.55 -17.79
N PHE A 533 -9.54 -15.32 -17.36
CA PHE A 533 -9.17 -14.04 -16.76
C PHE A 533 -9.41 -12.87 -17.71
N SER A 534 -9.05 -13.05 -18.99
CA SER A 534 -9.27 -12.04 -20.03
C SER A 534 -10.75 -11.76 -20.24
N GLN A 535 -11.59 -12.77 -20.30
CA GLN A 535 -13.05 -12.61 -20.42
C GLN A 535 -13.66 -11.86 -19.23
N ILE A 536 -13.10 -12.05 -18.03
CA ILE A 536 -13.57 -11.37 -16.80
C ILE A 536 -13.12 -9.90 -16.74
N ILE A 537 -11.98 -9.54 -17.34
CA ILE A 537 -11.37 -8.22 -17.13
C ILE A 537 -11.45 -7.33 -18.37
N ASP A 538 -11.28 -7.90 -19.58
CA ASP A 538 -11.22 -7.11 -20.80
C ASP A 538 -12.60 -6.53 -21.15
N GLY A 539 -12.62 -5.27 -21.55
CA GLY A 539 -13.86 -4.57 -21.94
C GLY A 539 -14.81 -4.24 -20.77
N MET A 540 -14.38 -4.44 -19.53
CA MET A 540 -15.18 -4.08 -18.36
C MET A 540 -15.36 -2.55 -18.29
N SER A 541 -16.61 -2.09 -18.28
CA SER A 541 -16.99 -0.70 -18.00
C SER A 541 -17.49 -0.60 -16.56
N PHE A 542 -17.30 0.55 -15.94
CA PHE A 542 -17.77 0.85 -14.58
C PHE A 542 -18.86 1.93 -14.58
N ASP A 543 -19.44 2.21 -15.75
CA ASP A 543 -20.54 3.16 -15.88
C ASP A 543 -21.85 2.54 -15.35
N GLY A 544 -22.71 3.36 -14.74
CA GLY A 544 -24.05 2.92 -14.30
C GLY A 544 -24.07 1.98 -13.08
N LEU A 545 -23.00 1.95 -12.25
CA LEU A 545 -22.91 1.06 -11.08
C LEU A 545 -24.15 1.11 -10.17
N GLY A 546 -24.68 2.30 -9.87
CA GLY A 546 -25.87 2.45 -9.02
C GLY A 546 -27.16 1.87 -9.63
N GLU A 547 -27.27 1.87 -10.96
CA GLU A 547 -28.42 1.29 -11.69
C GLU A 547 -28.36 -0.24 -11.64
N ILE A 548 -27.14 -0.80 -11.75
CA ILE A 548 -26.90 -2.24 -11.66
C ILE A 548 -27.32 -2.79 -10.30
N TYR A 549 -26.99 -2.09 -9.22
CA TYR A 549 -27.38 -2.52 -7.88
C TYR A 549 -28.89 -2.66 -7.76
N LYS A 550 -29.65 -1.68 -8.27
CA LYS A 550 -31.12 -1.71 -8.31
C LYS A 550 -31.69 -2.80 -9.22
N ALA A 551 -31.07 -3.01 -10.38
CA ALA A 551 -31.53 -4.01 -11.35
C ALA A 551 -31.40 -5.45 -10.82
N LEU A 552 -30.55 -5.67 -9.84
CA LEU A 552 -30.31 -6.97 -9.19
C LEU A 552 -31.10 -7.15 -7.88
N ASP A 553 -31.99 -6.25 -7.51
CA ASP A 553 -32.65 -6.24 -6.19
C ASP A 553 -33.38 -7.56 -5.88
N ASP A 554 -34.03 -8.16 -6.87
CA ASP A 554 -34.75 -9.44 -6.75
C ASP A 554 -33.87 -10.68 -7.02
N VAL A 555 -32.54 -10.51 -7.16
CA VAL A 555 -31.59 -11.59 -7.47
C VAL A 555 -30.86 -12.00 -6.20
N CYS A 556 -31.52 -12.70 -5.30
CA CYS A 556 -30.93 -13.24 -4.08
C CYS A 556 -31.61 -14.55 -3.67
N ILE A 557 -30.95 -15.32 -2.81
CA ILE A 557 -31.46 -16.56 -2.24
C ILE A 557 -30.99 -16.72 -0.79
N GLU A 558 -31.83 -17.26 0.07
CA GLU A 558 -31.51 -17.51 1.49
C GLU A 558 -31.16 -18.98 1.78
N GLU A 559 -31.12 -19.86 0.77
CA GLU A 559 -30.91 -21.30 0.93
C GLU A 559 -29.42 -21.59 1.34
N PRO A 560 -29.15 -21.96 2.62
CA PRO A 560 -27.79 -22.15 3.10
C PRO A 560 -27.02 -23.23 2.37
N LYS A 561 -27.71 -24.27 1.85
CA LYS A 561 -27.08 -25.36 1.09
C LYS A 561 -26.51 -24.88 -0.25
N ILE A 562 -27.13 -23.86 -0.85
CA ILE A 562 -26.62 -23.24 -2.10
C ILE A 562 -25.50 -22.27 -1.80
N LEU A 563 -25.68 -21.42 -0.77
CA LEU A 563 -24.75 -20.33 -0.44
C LEU A 563 -23.44 -20.79 0.21
N ASN A 564 -23.39 -22.02 0.70
CA ASN A 564 -22.19 -22.59 1.30
C ASN A 564 -21.66 -23.78 0.48
N PRO A 565 -20.65 -23.58 -0.38
CA PRO A 565 -20.09 -24.65 -1.22
C PRO A 565 -19.52 -25.84 -0.44
N TYR A 566 -19.22 -25.71 0.85
CA TYR A 566 -18.81 -26.86 1.67
C TYR A 566 -19.95 -27.88 1.88
N LEU A 567 -21.19 -27.46 1.68
CA LEU A 567 -22.37 -28.33 1.79
C LEU A 567 -22.74 -28.99 0.45
N TRP A 568 -22.04 -28.67 -0.64
CA TRP A 568 -22.27 -29.31 -1.93
C TRP A 568 -21.70 -30.74 -1.92
N ALA A 569 -22.51 -31.70 -2.36
CA ALA A 569 -22.02 -33.05 -2.53
C ALA A 569 -20.90 -33.10 -3.57
N ASN A 570 -19.80 -33.75 -3.23
CA ASN A 570 -18.69 -34.01 -4.12
C ASN A 570 -19.10 -34.93 -5.28
#